data_70b3a8e3ce9209e0364c85d553a37d69
#
_entry.id   70b3a8e3ce9209e0364c85d553a37d69
#
_cell.length_a   1.000
_cell.length_b   1.000
_cell.length_c   1.000
_cell.angle_alpha   90.00
_cell.angle_beta   90.00
_cell.angle_gamma   90.00
#
_symmetry.space_group_name_H-M   'P 1'
#
loop_
_entity.id
_entity.type
_entity.pdbx_description
1 polymer ?
#
loop_
_entity_poly.entity_id
_entity_poly.type
_entity_poly.pdbx_seq_one_letter_code
_entity_poly.pdbx_strand_id
1 'polypeptide(L)'
;ERISAPKAQKANFWVEIKHLWQNDQARILCITGIFLLTGQVLKFTLAVYYVKYFLLREDLITAFMTTGMVGSMLGCALAQVLAKKMCKIKAYIGLQIIAAIICILSFFIAADQIIMAFIAFFLWKFFLDMATPLLWAKMADAIDYGQWKTGVRITGMVYSTIIFFI
;
A
#
# COMPACT_ATOMS: atom_id res chain seq x y z
N GLU A 1 20.92 -15.72 24.24
CA GLU A 1 20.95 -16.90 23.32
C GLU A 1 21.59 -16.46 22.02
N ARG A 2 22.88 -16.82 21.85
CA ARG A 2 23.63 -16.50 20.62
C ARG A 2 23.24 -17.54 19.57
N ILE A 3 22.23 -17.24 18.78
CA ILE A 3 21.95 -18.00 17.57
C ILE A 3 23.07 -17.68 16.59
N SER A 4 23.96 -18.65 16.35
CA SER A 4 24.97 -18.55 15.30
C SER A 4 24.24 -18.32 13.97
N ALA A 5 24.51 -17.18 13.32
CA ALA A 5 23.96 -16.91 12.00
C ALA A 5 24.28 -18.10 11.08
N PRO A 6 23.31 -18.60 10.32
CA PRO A 6 23.58 -19.65 9.32
C PRO A 6 24.72 -19.16 8.42
N LYS A 7 25.73 -19.99 8.18
CA LYS A 7 26.82 -19.66 7.26
C LYS A 7 26.22 -19.11 5.99
N ALA A 8 26.61 -17.89 5.61
CA ALA A 8 26.17 -17.23 4.40
C ALA A 8 26.45 -18.19 3.23
N GLN A 9 25.44 -18.89 2.75
CA GLN A 9 25.51 -19.56 1.47
C GLN A 9 25.86 -18.51 0.43
N LYS A 10 26.93 -18.75 -0.34
CA LYS A 10 27.29 -17.86 -1.46
C LYS A 10 26.03 -17.71 -2.31
N ALA A 11 25.40 -16.56 -2.20
CA ALA A 11 24.17 -16.23 -2.89
C ALA A 11 24.44 -16.26 -4.39
N ASN A 12 23.95 -17.28 -5.06
CA ASN A 12 23.98 -17.29 -6.51
C ASN A 12 22.73 -16.53 -6.97
N PHE A 13 22.91 -15.32 -7.47
CA PHE A 13 21.86 -14.41 -7.89
C PHE A 13 20.76 -15.09 -8.74
N TRP A 14 21.16 -15.93 -9.68
CA TRP A 14 20.22 -16.66 -10.54
C TRP A 14 19.38 -17.70 -9.78
N VAL A 15 19.96 -18.32 -8.75
CA VAL A 15 19.25 -19.29 -7.90
C VAL A 15 18.24 -18.55 -7.02
N GLU A 16 18.60 -17.39 -6.50
CA GLU A 16 17.69 -16.57 -5.69
C GLU A 16 16.51 -16.04 -6.53
N ILE A 17 16.73 -15.62 -7.77
CA ILE A 17 15.65 -15.23 -8.71
C ILE A 17 14.72 -16.42 -8.94
N LYS A 18 15.25 -17.62 -9.13
CA LYS A 18 14.42 -18.82 -9.32
C LYS A 18 13.55 -19.09 -8.09
N HIS A 19 14.12 -19.00 -6.89
CA HIS A 19 13.37 -19.18 -5.63
C HIS A 19 12.33 -18.08 -5.42
N LEU A 20 12.65 -16.83 -5.79
CA LEU A 20 11.69 -15.72 -5.77
C LEU A 20 10.50 -16.01 -6.69
N TRP A 21 10.78 -16.49 -7.92
CA TRP A 21 9.72 -16.82 -8.88
C TRP A 21 8.85 -18.00 -8.45
N GLN A 22 9.39 -18.91 -7.66
CA GLN A 22 8.66 -20.02 -7.04
C GLN A 22 7.81 -19.58 -5.84
N ASN A 23 8.05 -18.39 -5.29
CA ASN A 23 7.28 -17.84 -4.20
C ASN A 23 6.04 -17.11 -4.72
N ASP A 24 4.90 -17.82 -4.77
CA ASP A 24 3.64 -17.29 -5.29
C ASP A 24 3.16 -16.05 -4.50
N GLN A 25 3.41 -16.01 -3.19
CA GLN A 25 3.02 -14.88 -2.34
C GLN A 25 3.83 -13.62 -2.69
N ALA A 26 5.13 -13.76 -2.93
CA ALA A 26 5.98 -12.63 -3.33
C ALA A 26 5.57 -12.08 -4.71
N ARG A 27 5.25 -12.95 -5.68
CA ARG A 27 4.75 -12.51 -6.99
C ARG A 27 3.45 -11.72 -6.90
N ILE A 28 2.49 -12.22 -6.11
CA ILE A 28 1.22 -11.53 -5.89
C ILE A 28 1.45 -10.16 -5.25
N LEU A 29 2.36 -10.07 -4.26
CA LEU A 29 2.69 -8.79 -3.62
C LEU A 29 3.34 -7.80 -4.58
N CYS A 30 4.25 -8.24 -5.46
CA CYS A 30 4.85 -7.38 -6.50
C CYS A 30 3.78 -6.81 -7.44
N ILE A 31 2.90 -7.66 -7.97
CA ILE A 31 1.82 -7.23 -8.86
C ILE A 31 0.88 -6.25 -8.13
N THR A 32 0.49 -6.58 -6.91
CA THR A 32 -0.37 -5.72 -6.07
C THR A 32 0.30 -4.37 -5.80
N GLY A 33 1.61 -4.37 -5.52
CA GLY A 33 2.41 -3.16 -5.30
C GLY A 33 2.39 -2.22 -6.51
N ILE A 34 2.64 -2.75 -7.71
CA ILE A 34 2.62 -1.96 -8.95
C ILE A 34 1.27 -1.26 -9.13
N PHE A 35 0.16 -2.02 -9.09
CA PHE A 35 -1.17 -1.44 -9.29
C PHE A 35 -1.56 -0.44 -8.21
N LEU A 36 -1.25 -0.74 -6.95
CA LEU A 36 -1.58 0.11 -5.82
C LEU A 36 -0.83 1.44 -5.92
N LEU A 37 0.48 1.41 -6.16
CA LEU A 37 1.28 2.63 -6.23
C LEU A 37 0.98 3.45 -7.46
N THR A 38 0.85 2.81 -8.61
CA THR A 38 0.44 3.52 -9.83
C THR A 38 -0.88 4.25 -9.59
N GLY A 39 -1.88 3.58 -9.02
CA GLY A 39 -3.17 4.19 -8.70
C GLY A 39 -3.06 5.31 -7.67
N GLN A 40 -2.25 5.12 -6.64
CA GLN A 40 -2.04 6.12 -5.58
C GLN A 40 -1.33 7.36 -6.12
N VAL A 41 -0.23 7.19 -6.86
CA VAL A 41 0.55 8.29 -7.45
C VAL A 41 -0.29 9.07 -8.44
N LEU A 42 -0.99 8.38 -9.35
CA LEU A 42 -1.88 9.03 -10.31
C LEU A 42 -2.95 9.87 -9.61
N LYS A 43 -3.68 9.29 -8.67
CA LYS A 43 -4.75 10.03 -7.97
C LYS A 43 -4.20 11.18 -7.14
N PHE A 44 -3.05 11.01 -6.47
CA PHE A 44 -2.45 12.08 -5.67
C PHE A 44 -1.95 13.23 -6.56
N THR A 45 -1.30 12.93 -7.68
CA THR A 45 -0.86 13.94 -8.64
C THR A 45 -2.05 14.66 -9.29
N LEU A 46 -3.06 13.90 -9.72
CA LEU A 46 -4.27 14.45 -10.31
C LEU A 46 -5.12 15.26 -9.32
N ALA A 47 -4.96 15.05 -8.00
CA ALA A 47 -5.69 15.81 -6.99
C ALA A 47 -5.43 17.31 -7.07
N VAL A 48 -4.21 17.74 -7.37
CA VAL A 48 -3.86 19.15 -7.58
C VAL A 48 -4.59 19.72 -8.79
N TYR A 49 -4.58 18.98 -9.91
CA TYR A 49 -5.29 19.38 -11.14
C TYR A 49 -6.81 19.37 -10.96
N TYR A 50 -7.35 18.44 -10.17
CA TYR A 50 -8.75 18.38 -9.82
C TYR A 50 -9.21 19.67 -9.10
N VAL A 51 -8.46 20.11 -8.10
CA VAL A 51 -8.80 21.34 -7.36
C VAL A 51 -8.66 22.57 -8.27
N LYS A 52 -7.59 22.62 -9.09
CA LYS A 52 -7.29 23.76 -9.95
C LYS A 52 -8.29 23.90 -11.11
N TYR A 53 -8.54 22.83 -11.84
CA TYR A 53 -9.29 22.88 -13.10
C TYR A 53 -10.75 22.45 -13.02
N PHE A 54 -11.09 21.59 -12.04
CA PHE A 54 -12.46 21.12 -11.88
C PHE A 54 -13.21 21.89 -10.82
N LEU A 55 -12.62 22.09 -9.64
CA LEU A 55 -13.22 22.92 -8.59
C LEU A 55 -13.03 24.43 -8.84
N LEU A 56 -12.12 24.82 -9.74
CA LEU A 56 -11.77 26.22 -10.06
C LEU A 56 -11.37 27.05 -8.82
N ARG A 57 -10.73 26.42 -7.84
CA ARG A 57 -10.36 27.03 -6.55
C ARG A 57 -8.89 26.73 -6.23
N GLU A 58 -8.00 27.48 -6.89
CA GLU A 58 -6.54 27.35 -6.65
C GLU A 58 -6.14 27.67 -5.20
N ASP A 59 -6.87 28.54 -4.54
CA ASP A 59 -6.71 28.92 -3.13
C ASP A 59 -6.86 27.72 -2.17
N LEU A 60 -7.60 26.69 -2.55
CA LEU A 60 -7.87 25.52 -1.72
C LEU A 60 -6.89 24.35 -1.93
N ILE A 61 -5.95 24.43 -2.86
CA ILE A 61 -5.01 23.32 -3.18
C ILE A 61 -4.29 22.85 -1.92
N THR A 62 -3.67 23.80 -1.18
CA THR A 62 -2.91 23.46 0.04
C THR A 62 -3.81 22.81 1.10
N ALA A 63 -4.99 23.36 1.34
CA ALA A 63 -5.94 22.82 2.31
C ALA A 63 -6.42 21.43 1.91
N PHE A 64 -6.70 21.19 0.62
CA PHE A 64 -7.12 19.91 0.09
C PHE A 64 -6.05 18.84 0.29
N MET A 65 -4.81 19.12 -0.09
CA MET A 65 -3.68 18.20 0.08
C MET A 65 -3.40 17.91 1.56
N THR A 66 -3.45 18.94 2.42
CA THR A 66 -3.28 18.78 3.88
C THR A 66 -4.37 17.89 4.47
N THR A 67 -5.62 18.03 4.03
CA THR A 67 -6.72 17.17 4.47
C THR A 67 -6.44 15.70 4.17
N GLY A 68 -5.90 15.39 2.98
CA GLY A 68 -5.46 14.03 2.65
C GLY A 68 -4.33 13.53 3.55
N MET A 69 -3.33 14.39 3.87
CA MET A 69 -2.24 14.03 4.77
C MET A 69 -2.74 13.70 6.18
N VAL A 70 -3.67 14.50 6.72
CA VAL A 70 -4.29 14.22 8.02
C VAL A 70 -5.03 12.89 8.00
N GLY A 71 -5.79 12.60 6.92
CA GLY A 71 -6.43 11.32 6.72
C GLY A 71 -5.44 10.15 6.74
N SER A 72 -4.30 10.28 6.03
CA SER A 72 -3.21 9.32 6.00
C SER A 72 -2.64 9.04 7.40
N MET A 73 -2.31 10.09 8.16
CA MET A 73 -1.75 9.96 9.52
C MET A 73 -2.72 9.20 10.45
N LEU A 74 -4.00 9.58 10.44
CA LEU A 74 -5.01 8.92 11.26
C LEU A 74 -5.24 7.47 10.83
N GLY A 75 -5.25 7.20 9.52
CA GLY A 75 -5.36 5.85 8.97
C GLY A 75 -4.22 4.95 9.45
N CYS A 76 -2.97 5.39 9.28
CA CYS A 76 -1.79 4.65 9.74
C CYS A 76 -1.81 4.38 11.27
N ALA A 77 -2.23 5.37 12.08
CA ALA A 77 -2.32 5.21 13.52
C ALA A 77 -3.34 4.13 13.93
N LEU A 78 -4.47 4.06 13.24
CA LEU A 78 -5.53 3.08 13.52
C LEU A 78 -5.25 1.69 12.94
N ALA A 79 -4.33 1.57 11.98
CA ALA A 79 -3.96 0.29 11.37
C ALA A 79 -3.53 -0.76 12.38
N GLN A 80 -2.79 -0.36 13.42
CA GLN A 80 -2.32 -1.26 14.47
C GLN A 80 -3.46 -1.86 15.31
N VAL A 81 -4.49 -1.06 15.57
CA VAL A 81 -5.68 -1.51 16.31
C VAL A 81 -6.46 -2.52 15.48
N LEU A 82 -6.60 -2.27 14.19
CA LEU A 82 -7.28 -3.17 13.26
C LEU A 82 -6.53 -4.50 13.09
N ALA A 83 -5.19 -4.44 12.97
CA ALA A 83 -4.33 -5.61 12.83
C ALA A 83 -4.41 -6.58 14.02
N LYS A 84 -4.73 -6.08 15.22
CA LYS A 84 -4.92 -6.91 16.42
C LYS A 84 -6.27 -7.62 16.46
N LYS A 85 -7.30 -7.05 15.80
CA LYS A 85 -8.68 -7.55 15.88
C LYS A 85 -9.10 -8.45 14.74
N MET A 86 -8.44 -8.32 13.58
CA MET A 86 -8.83 -9.01 12.35
C MET A 86 -7.63 -9.68 11.67
N CYS A 87 -7.92 -10.72 10.87
CA CYS A 87 -6.90 -11.31 10.01
C CYS A 87 -6.35 -10.25 9.04
N LYS A 88 -5.02 -10.07 9.00
CA LYS A 88 -4.32 -9.06 8.20
C LYS A 88 -4.77 -9.04 6.74
N ILE A 89 -4.98 -10.22 6.14
CA ILE A 89 -5.36 -10.35 4.72
C ILE A 89 -6.79 -9.83 4.49
N LYS A 90 -7.73 -10.24 5.34
CA LYS A 90 -9.14 -9.79 5.23
C LYS A 90 -9.26 -8.29 5.49
N ALA A 91 -8.54 -7.78 6.49
CA ALA A 91 -8.49 -6.35 6.79
C ALA A 91 -7.93 -5.55 5.60
N TYR A 92 -6.80 -5.99 5.03
CA TYR A 92 -6.19 -5.34 3.87
C TYR A 92 -7.14 -5.28 2.67
N ILE A 93 -7.74 -6.42 2.29
CA ILE A 93 -8.67 -6.49 1.16
C ILE A 93 -9.89 -5.60 1.41
N GLY A 94 -10.49 -5.66 2.60
CA GLY A 94 -11.64 -4.84 2.95
C GLY A 94 -11.36 -3.34 2.86
N LEU A 95 -10.21 -2.89 3.40
CA LEU A 95 -9.80 -1.48 3.33
C LEU A 95 -9.58 -1.01 1.89
N GLN A 96 -8.96 -1.84 1.04
CA GLN A 96 -8.73 -1.50 -0.37
C GLN A 96 -10.04 -1.44 -1.16
N ILE A 97 -10.99 -2.33 -0.88
CA ILE A 97 -12.32 -2.29 -1.50
C ILE A 97 -13.05 -1.01 -1.09
N ILE A 98 -13.03 -0.62 0.18
CA ILE A 98 -13.64 0.62 0.66
C ILE A 98 -12.99 1.83 -0.02
N ALA A 99 -11.66 1.88 -0.07
CA ALA A 99 -10.94 2.96 -0.75
C ALA A 99 -11.28 3.05 -2.24
N ALA A 100 -11.42 1.91 -2.93
CA ALA A 100 -11.82 1.86 -4.33
C ALA A 100 -13.26 2.36 -4.54
N ILE A 101 -14.20 1.97 -3.68
CA ILE A 101 -15.58 2.45 -3.73
C ILE A 101 -15.63 3.97 -3.55
N ILE A 102 -14.92 4.50 -2.55
CA ILE A 102 -14.85 5.96 -2.32
C ILE A 102 -14.23 6.66 -3.53
N CYS A 103 -13.21 6.06 -4.15
CA CYS A 103 -12.60 6.59 -5.37
C CYS A 103 -13.61 6.69 -6.52
N ILE A 104 -14.43 5.65 -6.72
CA ILE A 104 -15.47 5.63 -7.76
C ILE A 104 -16.57 6.67 -7.43
N LEU A 105 -17.03 6.70 -6.17
CA LEU A 105 -18.04 7.65 -5.75
C LEU A 105 -17.58 9.11 -5.87
N SER A 106 -16.29 9.38 -5.69
CA SER A 106 -15.72 10.72 -5.87
C SER A 106 -15.86 11.26 -7.30
N PHE A 107 -16.07 10.38 -8.29
CA PHE A 107 -16.33 10.79 -9.67
C PHE A 107 -17.69 11.47 -9.86
N PHE A 108 -18.67 11.15 -9.03
CA PHE A 108 -20.04 11.70 -9.12
C PHE A 108 -20.23 13.01 -8.35
N ILE A 109 -19.18 13.51 -7.69
CA ILE A 109 -19.22 14.77 -6.93
C ILE A 109 -19.18 15.94 -7.92
N ALA A 110 -20.18 16.80 -7.87
CA ALA A 110 -20.23 18.00 -8.71
C ALA A 110 -19.23 19.07 -8.24
N ALA A 111 -18.82 19.95 -9.16
CA ALA A 111 -17.77 20.95 -8.89
C ALA A 111 -18.16 22.01 -7.81
N ASP A 112 -19.43 22.21 -7.58
CA ASP A 112 -19.97 23.09 -6.54
C ASP A 112 -19.94 22.47 -5.13
N GLN A 113 -19.80 21.13 -5.03
CA GLN A 113 -19.81 20.39 -3.79
C GLN A 113 -18.41 20.26 -3.17
N ILE A 114 -17.76 21.39 -2.90
CA ILE A 114 -16.37 21.44 -2.40
C ILE A 114 -16.20 20.61 -1.12
N ILE A 115 -17.11 20.75 -0.15
CA ILE A 115 -17.03 20.03 1.13
C ILE A 115 -17.07 18.52 0.91
N MET A 116 -17.92 18.02 0.02
CA MET A 116 -18.02 16.60 -0.31
C MET A 116 -16.72 16.09 -0.95
N ALA A 117 -16.08 16.90 -1.80
CA ALA A 117 -14.79 16.58 -2.41
C ALA A 117 -13.69 16.42 -1.34
N PHE A 118 -13.64 17.32 -0.35
CA PHE A 118 -12.70 17.24 0.78
C PHE A 118 -12.94 15.98 1.62
N ILE A 119 -14.19 15.67 1.96
CA ILE A 119 -14.53 14.46 2.73
C ILE A 119 -14.18 13.21 1.95
N ALA A 120 -14.48 13.14 0.66
CA ALA A 120 -14.16 11.97 -0.17
C ALA A 120 -12.65 11.76 -0.29
N PHE A 121 -11.86 12.84 -0.45
CA PHE A 121 -10.40 12.75 -0.51
C PHE A 121 -9.79 12.34 0.82
N PHE A 122 -10.28 12.88 1.94
CA PHE A 122 -9.89 12.48 3.28
C PHE A 122 -10.15 11.00 3.54
N LEU A 123 -11.37 10.54 3.28
CA LEU A 123 -11.76 9.14 3.51
C LEU A 123 -10.97 8.18 2.60
N TRP A 124 -10.78 8.55 1.33
CA TRP A 124 -9.98 7.75 0.42
C TRP A 124 -8.55 7.56 0.95
N LYS A 125 -7.87 8.65 1.33
CA LYS A 125 -6.51 8.60 1.91
C LYS A 125 -6.47 7.85 3.24
N PHE A 126 -7.46 8.05 4.09
CA PHE A 126 -7.58 7.38 5.38
C PHE A 126 -7.62 5.85 5.22
N PHE A 127 -8.50 5.31 4.40
CA PHE A 127 -8.62 3.87 4.22
C PHE A 127 -7.46 3.27 3.43
N LEU A 128 -6.96 3.98 2.43
CA LEU A 128 -5.81 3.56 1.64
C LEU A 128 -4.56 3.40 2.51
N ASP A 129 -4.22 4.41 3.28
CA ASP A 129 -3.01 4.44 4.09
C ASP A 129 -3.14 3.63 5.39
N MET A 130 -4.37 3.37 5.88
CA MET A 130 -4.61 2.36 6.92
C MET A 130 -4.20 0.95 6.46
N ALA A 131 -4.28 0.64 5.18
CA ALA A 131 -3.86 -0.64 4.62
C ALA A 131 -2.32 -0.76 4.47
N THR A 132 -1.59 0.34 4.42
CA THR A 132 -0.14 0.36 4.15
C THR A 132 0.68 -0.43 5.18
N PRO A 133 0.52 -0.27 6.51
CA PRO A 133 1.26 -1.07 7.49
C PRO A 133 0.96 -2.57 7.39
N LEU A 134 -0.26 -2.93 6.97
CA LEU A 134 -0.64 -4.32 6.76
C LEU A 134 0.07 -4.92 5.55
N LEU A 135 0.34 -4.13 4.50
CA LEU A 135 1.13 -4.55 3.34
C LEU A 135 2.57 -4.89 3.75
N TRP A 136 3.22 -4.02 4.54
CA TRP A 136 4.57 -4.27 5.06
C TRP A 136 4.63 -5.53 5.93
N ALA A 137 3.62 -5.76 6.77
CA ALA A 137 3.52 -6.98 7.57
C ALA A 137 3.39 -8.25 6.68
N LYS A 138 2.67 -8.16 5.56
CA LYS A 138 2.54 -9.26 4.59
C LYS A 138 3.85 -9.58 3.86
N MET A 139 4.72 -8.59 3.66
CA MET A 139 6.04 -8.84 3.06
C MET A 139 6.87 -9.79 3.94
N ALA A 140 6.84 -9.60 5.25
CA ALA A 140 7.51 -10.51 6.19
C ALA A 140 6.89 -11.93 6.12
N ASP A 141 5.56 -12.02 6.12
CA ASP A 141 4.84 -13.31 6.02
C ASP A 141 5.18 -14.03 4.69
N ALA A 142 5.36 -13.30 3.58
CA ALA A 142 5.75 -13.86 2.28
C ALA A 142 7.18 -14.41 2.25
N ILE A 143 8.10 -13.81 3.01
CA ILE A 143 9.47 -14.30 3.17
C ILE A 143 9.46 -15.62 3.93
N ASP A 144 8.72 -15.70 5.02
CA ASP A 144 8.62 -16.90 5.84
C ASP A 144 7.95 -18.04 5.05
N TYR A 145 6.93 -17.74 4.25
CA TYR A 145 6.30 -18.68 3.32
C TYR A 145 7.30 -19.18 2.26
N GLY A 146 8.11 -18.28 1.69
CA GLY A 146 9.14 -18.63 0.72
C GLY A 146 10.18 -19.57 1.32
N GLN A 147 10.62 -19.32 2.55
CA GLN A 147 11.54 -20.19 3.28
C GLN A 147 10.93 -21.57 3.54
N TRP A 148 9.67 -21.63 3.93
CA TRP A 148 8.97 -22.90 4.13
C TRP A 148 8.88 -23.71 2.84
N LYS A 149 8.59 -23.07 1.70
CA LYS A 149 8.39 -23.73 0.41
C LYS A 149 9.70 -24.18 -0.25
N THR A 150 10.77 -23.38 -0.13
CA THR A 150 12.03 -23.61 -0.86
C THR A 150 13.19 -24.10 0.01
N GLY A 151 13.02 -24.07 1.34
CA GLY A 151 14.08 -24.38 2.30
C GLY A 151 15.16 -23.30 2.42
N VAL A 152 15.12 -22.26 1.60
CA VAL A 152 16.13 -21.19 1.55
C VAL A 152 15.50 -19.86 1.94
N ARG A 153 16.14 -19.13 2.87
CA ARG A 153 15.68 -17.81 3.30
C ARG A 153 16.36 -16.72 2.46
N ILE A 154 15.62 -16.15 1.51
CA ILE A 154 16.10 -15.09 0.59
C ILE A 154 15.52 -13.73 0.96
N THR A 155 15.65 -13.32 2.23
CA THR A 155 15.04 -12.09 2.76
C THR A 155 15.40 -10.85 1.94
N GLY A 156 16.70 -10.66 1.66
CA GLY A 156 17.21 -9.49 0.93
C GLY A 156 16.61 -9.39 -0.47
N MET A 157 16.58 -10.51 -1.20
CA MET A 157 16.07 -10.55 -2.57
C MET A 157 14.57 -10.26 -2.63
N VAL A 158 13.77 -10.83 -1.72
CA VAL A 158 12.33 -10.58 -1.67
C VAL A 158 12.05 -9.12 -1.33
N TYR A 159 12.71 -8.55 -0.31
CA TYR A 159 12.53 -7.13 0.03
C TYR A 159 12.95 -6.20 -1.09
N SER A 160 14.15 -6.39 -1.66
CA SER A 160 14.64 -5.52 -2.73
C SER A 160 13.76 -5.58 -3.97
N THR A 161 13.26 -6.77 -4.31
CA THR A 161 12.35 -6.92 -5.46
C THR A 161 11.01 -6.24 -5.21
N ILE A 162 10.39 -6.47 -4.05
CA ILE A 162 9.11 -5.82 -3.74
C ILE A 162 9.28 -4.30 -3.70
N ILE A 163 10.35 -3.78 -3.07
CA ILE A 163 10.66 -2.34 -3.03
C ILE A 163 10.93 -1.78 -4.44
N PHE A 164 11.57 -2.55 -5.32
CA PHE A 164 11.81 -2.13 -6.71
C PHE A 164 10.49 -1.95 -7.49
N PHE A 165 9.49 -2.79 -7.21
CA PHE A 165 8.17 -2.71 -7.85
C PHE A 165 7.20 -1.76 -7.13
N ILE A 166 7.57 -1.29 -5.95
CA ILE A 166 6.91 -0.22 -5.21
C ILE A 166 7.54 1.13 -5.53
#